data_bcba85e56f76ebe99c60a94232caf5db
#
_entry.id   bcba85e56f76ebe99c60a94232caf5db
#
_cell.length_a   1.000
_cell.length_b   1.000
_cell.length_c   1.000
_cell.angle_alpha   90.00
_cell.angle_beta   90.00
_cell.angle_gamma   90.00
#
_symmetry.space_group_name_H-M   'P 1'
#
loop_
_entity.id
_entity.type
_entity.pdbx_description
1 polymer ?
#
loop_
_entity_poly.entity_id
_entity_poly.type
_entity_poly.pdbx_seq_one_letter_code
_entity_poly.pdbx_strand_id
1 'polypeptide(L)'
;PLCRAAVAGGKLVCRWHGLAIGAHGVPGWEPLPAHDDGVLAWVRLDSVGGEEALPMPVLPRRPDPEISLDAVYTGIGRCEPEDVVANRLDPWHGSWFHPYSFVGLRVVEEPSEDVDRFVVEVAFRITKRIGVPVRAAFSCPEPRTVVMDILEGEGAGSIVETHAVPLGVDDSDHPRTAVIEATIASSPRPGFAVARRGASLMRPAMRWAAARLWRDDLAYAQRRYELRSSGRWPG
;
A
#
# COMPACT_ATOMS: atom_id res chain seq x y z
N PRO A 1 -4.44 25.75 7.23
CA PRO A 1 -3.68 24.55 6.83
C PRO A 1 -2.46 24.94 6.01
N LEU A 2 -1.31 24.34 6.29
CA LEU A 2 -0.05 24.60 5.57
C LEU A 2 0.00 23.95 4.18
N CYS A 3 -0.92 23.05 3.86
CA CYS A 3 -1.01 22.42 2.53
C CYS A 3 -1.22 23.40 1.36
N ARG A 4 -1.53 24.66 1.66
CA ARG A 4 -1.64 25.75 0.66
C ARG A 4 -0.64 26.89 0.94
N ALA A 5 0.41 26.62 1.71
CA ALA A 5 1.47 27.57 1.96
C ALA A 5 2.32 27.77 0.70
N ALA A 6 2.86 28.98 0.53
CA ALA A 6 3.86 29.23 -0.50
C ALA A 6 5.25 28.80 0.01
N VAL A 7 6.12 28.41 -0.91
CA VAL A 7 7.55 28.20 -0.59
C VAL A 7 8.31 29.44 -1.05
N ALA A 8 8.96 30.15 -0.14
CA ALA A 8 9.76 31.32 -0.43
C ALA A 8 11.01 31.32 0.46
N GLY A 9 12.19 31.51 -0.15
CA GLY A 9 13.48 31.54 0.57
C GLY A 9 13.75 30.28 1.43
N GLY A 10 13.33 29.10 0.97
CA GLY A 10 13.49 27.82 1.71
C GLY A 10 12.57 27.69 2.92
N LYS A 11 11.54 28.51 3.05
CA LYS A 11 10.56 28.49 4.14
C LYS A 11 9.14 28.30 3.61
N LEU A 12 8.29 27.62 4.40
CA LEU A 12 6.85 27.59 4.18
C LEU A 12 6.23 28.87 4.71
N VAL A 13 5.59 29.66 3.85
CA VAL A 13 4.91 30.91 4.23
C VAL A 13 3.42 30.65 4.30
N CYS A 14 2.88 30.72 5.52
CA CYS A 14 1.46 30.53 5.75
C CYS A 14 0.64 31.64 5.07
N ARG A 15 -0.33 31.26 4.25
CA ARG A 15 -1.16 32.21 3.49
C ARG A 15 -2.06 33.12 4.34
N TRP A 16 -2.28 32.76 5.60
CA TRP A 16 -3.20 33.52 6.47
C TRP A 16 -2.56 34.78 7.05
N HIS A 17 -1.36 34.63 7.61
CA HIS A 17 -0.69 35.73 8.33
C HIS A 17 0.77 35.92 7.91
N GLY A 18 1.22 35.25 6.86
CA GLY A 18 2.62 35.36 6.40
C GLY A 18 3.65 34.73 7.34
N LEU A 19 3.22 33.89 8.32
CA LEU A 19 4.16 33.18 9.19
C LEU A 19 5.08 32.32 8.32
N ALA A 20 6.37 32.57 8.43
CA ALA A 20 7.42 31.83 7.70
C ALA A 20 8.01 30.75 8.60
N ILE A 21 7.80 29.48 8.23
CA ILE A 21 8.24 28.29 8.97
C ILE A 21 9.42 27.70 8.24
N GLY A 22 10.59 27.70 8.87
CA GLY A 22 11.82 27.08 8.34
C GLY A 22 11.89 25.58 8.62
N ALA A 23 13.00 24.96 8.21
CA ALA A 23 13.26 23.53 8.40
C ALA A 23 13.30 23.10 9.88
N HIS A 24 13.62 24.04 10.79
CA HIS A 24 13.66 23.77 12.23
C HIS A 24 12.34 24.16 12.95
N GLY A 25 11.29 24.49 12.19
CA GLY A 25 10.03 24.95 12.77
C GLY A 25 10.05 26.37 13.30
N VAL A 26 9.08 26.67 14.16
CA VAL A 26 8.95 27.89 14.96
C VAL A 26 8.27 27.50 16.28
N PRO A 27 8.33 28.32 17.35
CA PRO A 27 7.68 27.99 18.62
C PRO A 27 6.22 27.53 18.43
N GLY A 28 5.89 26.34 18.93
CA GLY A 28 4.57 25.71 18.77
C GLY A 28 4.33 24.99 17.43
N TRP A 29 5.34 24.92 16.55
CA TRP A 29 5.27 24.22 15.26
C TRP A 29 6.60 23.51 15.01
N GLU A 30 6.73 22.30 15.53
CA GLU A 30 7.91 21.47 15.31
C GLU A 30 7.71 20.57 14.10
N PRO A 31 8.69 20.47 13.18
CA PRO A 31 8.65 19.56 12.07
C PRO A 31 8.82 18.13 12.57
N LEU A 32 8.01 17.20 12.07
CA LEU A 32 8.22 15.78 12.28
C LEU A 32 9.30 15.27 11.33
N PRO A 33 10.14 14.31 11.75
CA PRO A 33 11.04 13.63 10.83
C PRO A 33 10.26 13.00 9.69
N ALA A 34 10.62 13.34 8.47
CA ALA A 34 9.92 12.89 7.27
C ALA A 34 10.91 12.47 6.20
N HIS A 35 10.51 11.51 5.38
CA HIS A 35 11.25 11.03 4.23
C HIS A 35 10.32 10.96 3.03
N ASP A 36 10.74 11.50 1.89
CA ASP A 36 10.04 11.41 0.61
C ASP A 36 10.87 10.51 -0.32
N ASP A 37 10.29 9.39 -0.73
CA ASP A 37 10.95 8.42 -1.59
C ASP A 37 10.53 8.56 -3.08
N GLY A 38 9.81 9.63 -3.40
CA GLY A 38 9.30 9.93 -4.74
C GLY A 38 7.97 9.24 -5.08
N VAL A 39 7.52 8.27 -4.30
CA VAL A 39 6.22 7.58 -4.42
C VAL A 39 5.36 7.84 -3.19
N LEU A 40 5.94 7.69 -2.01
CA LEU A 40 5.29 7.88 -0.72
C LEU A 40 6.05 8.91 0.13
N ALA A 41 5.31 9.66 0.94
CA ALA A 41 5.86 10.49 1.99
C ALA A 41 5.68 9.79 3.34
N TRP A 42 6.77 9.56 4.03
CA TRP A 42 6.86 8.88 5.31
C TRP A 42 7.02 9.91 6.43
N VAL A 43 6.35 9.70 7.54
CA VAL A 43 6.47 10.55 8.73
C VAL A 43 6.71 9.66 9.92
N ARG A 44 7.79 9.95 10.69
CA ARG A 44 8.06 9.22 11.92
C ARG A 44 7.17 9.74 13.04
N LEU A 45 6.43 8.84 13.67
CA LEU A 45 5.57 9.12 14.81
C LEU A 45 6.00 8.22 15.97
N ASP A 46 6.66 8.81 16.97
CA ASP A 46 7.32 8.07 18.06
C ASP A 46 6.35 7.43 19.08
N SER A 47 5.04 7.75 19.01
CA SER A 47 4.04 7.31 20.00
C SER A 47 2.83 6.58 19.41
N VAL A 48 2.86 6.20 18.12
CA VAL A 48 1.73 5.56 17.44
C VAL A 48 1.98 4.06 17.29
N GLY A 49 0.98 3.24 17.65
CA GLY A 49 1.02 1.80 17.46
C GLY A 49 1.79 1.03 18.53
N GLY A 50 2.37 1.69 19.54
CA GLY A 50 3.10 1.03 20.63
C GLY A 50 4.43 0.39 20.22
N GLU A 51 4.92 0.69 19.03
CA GLU A 51 6.17 0.19 18.47
C GLU A 51 7.26 1.25 18.53
N GLU A 52 8.54 0.81 18.61
CA GLU A 52 9.67 1.71 18.51
C GLU A 52 9.78 2.28 17.10
N ALA A 53 9.89 3.61 17.00
CA ALA A 53 10.00 4.29 15.73
C ALA A 53 11.36 4.03 15.06
N LEU A 54 11.32 3.56 13.82
CA LEU A 54 12.53 3.36 13.02
C LEU A 54 13.18 4.72 12.65
N PRO A 55 14.51 4.81 12.58
CA PRO A 55 15.19 6.03 12.14
C PRO A 55 14.90 6.37 10.67
N MET A 56 14.68 5.36 9.85
CA MET A 56 14.29 5.47 8.43
C MET A 56 13.20 4.44 8.12
N PRO A 57 12.30 4.70 7.15
CA PRO A 57 11.34 3.70 6.72
C PRO A 57 12.04 2.50 6.06
N VAL A 58 11.44 1.32 6.20
CA VAL A 58 11.85 0.13 5.46
C VAL A 58 11.29 0.26 4.04
N LEU A 59 12.18 0.50 3.07
CA LEU A 59 11.80 0.69 1.68
C LEU A 59 12.00 -0.62 0.91
N PRO A 60 10.94 -1.17 0.28
CA PRO A 60 11.08 -2.30 -0.65
C PRO A 60 11.91 -1.91 -1.88
N ARG A 61 12.50 -2.93 -2.52
CA ARG A 61 13.23 -2.71 -3.77
C ARG A 61 12.25 -2.44 -4.91
N ARG A 62 12.16 -1.21 -5.34
CA ARG A 62 11.29 -0.77 -6.45
C ARG A 62 12.01 -0.80 -7.80
N PRO A 63 11.29 -0.96 -8.92
CA PRO A 63 11.84 -0.71 -10.24
C PRO A 63 12.23 0.77 -10.39
N ASP A 64 13.19 1.03 -11.28
CA ASP A 64 13.69 2.37 -11.57
C ASP A 64 12.51 3.32 -11.94
N PRO A 65 12.40 4.50 -11.31
CA PRO A 65 11.37 5.48 -11.60
C PRO A 65 11.32 5.93 -13.07
N GLU A 66 12.47 5.90 -13.77
CA GLU A 66 12.55 6.29 -15.17
C GLU A 66 11.86 5.28 -16.11
N ILE A 67 11.71 4.04 -15.68
CA ILE A 67 11.12 2.96 -16.48
C ILE A 67 9.83 2.39 -15.86
N SER A 68 9.34 2.97 -14.77
CA SER A 68 8.14 2.53 -14.07
C SER A 68 7.00 3.56 -14.14
N LEU A 69 5.83 3.15 -13.72
CA LEU A 69 4.64 3.98 -13.54
C LEU A 69 4.02 3.65 -12.19
N ASP A 70 3.96 4.63 -11.31
CA ASP A 70 3.38 4.51 -9.98
C ASP A 70 1.91 4.94 -9.93
N ALA A 71 1.17 4.36 -9.01
CA ALA A 71 -0.14 4.85 -8.60
C ALA A 71 -0.39 4.48 -7.13
N VAL A 72 -0.85 5.44 -6.34
CA VAL A 72 -1.13 5.25 -4.91
C VAL A 72 -2.62 5.33 -4.66
N TYR A 73 -3.17 4.32 -4.01
CA TYR A 73 -4.52 4.28 -3.45
C TYR A 73 -4.46 4.43 -1.93
N THR A 74 -5.46 5.08 -1.36
CA THR A 74 -5.64 5.16 0.10
C THR A 74 -7.10 4.90 0.45
N GLY A 75 -7.31 3.98 1.38
CA GLY A 75 -8.62 3.67 1.97
C GLY A 75 -8.52 3.66 3.50
N ILE A 76 -9.67 3.70 4.18
CA ILE A 76 -9.73 3.61 5.65
C ILE A 76 -10.75 2.54 6.02
N GLY A 77 -10.32 1.61 6.89
CA GLY A 77 -11.16 0.56 7.49
C GLY A 77 -11.32 0.73 9.00
N ARG A 78 -12.42 0.18 9.53
CA ARG A 78 -12.64 -0.01 10.98
C ARG A 78 -12.07 -1.37 11.41
N CYS A 79 -10.76 -1.46 11.48
CA CYS A 79 -10.02 -2.67 11.82
C CYS A 79 -8.65 -2.29 12.35
N GLU A 80 -7.93 -3.23 12.90
CA GLU A 80 -6.52 -3.07 13.27
C GLU A 80 -5.59 -3.34 12.07
N PRO A 81 -4.34 -2.84 12.09
CA PRO A 81 -3.37 -3.07 11.01
C PRO A 81 -3.18 -4.56 10.69
N GLU A 82 -3.15 -5.42 11.71
CA GLU A 82 -2.98 -6.87 11.54
C GLU A 82 -4.11 -7.52 10.71
N ASP A 83 -5.33 -6.96 10.74
CA ASP A 83 -6.44 -7.49 9.95
C ASP A 83 -6.25 -7.21 8.44
N VAL A 84 -5.62 -6.08 8.11
CA VAL A 84 -5.21 -5.72 6.75
C VAL A 84 -4.07 -6.63 6.27
N VAL A 85 -3.05 -6.80 7.12
CA VAL A 85 -1.90 -7.67 6.82
C VAL A 85 -2.36 -9.11 6.60
N ALA A 86 -3.22 -9.63 7.49
CA ALA A 86 -3.76 -10.98 7.38
C ALA A 86 -4.57 -11.18 6.09
N ASN A 87 -5.35 -10.18 5.67
CA ASN A 87 -6.04 -10.23 4.38
C ASN A 87 -5.06 -10.36 3.21
N ARG A 88 -3.99 -9.55 3.21
CA ARG A 88 -3.01 -9.55 2.12
C ARG A 88 -2.14 -10.81 2.08
N LEU A 89 -1.92 -11.44 3.23
CA LEU A 89 -1.15 -12.69 3.35
C LEU A 89 -2.02 -13.96 3.21
N ASP A 90 -3.35 -13.83 3.06
CA ASP A 90 -4.23 -14.94 2.72
C ASP A 90 -4.29 -15.13 1.19
N PRO A 91 -3.56 -16.11 0.63
CA PRO A 91 -3.54 -16.30 -0.82
C PRO A 91 -4.90 -16.74 -1.37
N TRP A 92 -5.73 -17.38 -0.54
CA TRP A 92 -6.99 -17.97 -0.99
C TRP A 92 -8.11 -16.94 -1.18
N HIS A 93 -8.10 -15.84 -0.40
CA HIS A 93 -9.14 -14.81 -0.52
C HIS A 93 -9.22 -14.23 -1.94
N GLY A 94 -8.09 -14.08 -2.64
CA GLY A 94 -8.04 -13.51 -3.97
C GLY A 94 -8.95 -14.20 -4.98
N SER A 95 -9.02 -15.53 -4.97
CA SER A 95 -9.90 -16.27 -5.88
C SER A 95 -11.37 -16.29 -5.45
N TRP A 96 -11.67 -16.18 -4.16
CA TRP A 96 -13.02 -16.22 -3.63
C TRP A 96 -13.68 -14.83 -3.57
N PHE A 97 -12.97 -13.81 -3.10
CA PHE A 97 -13.48 -12.45 -2.98
C PHE A 97 -13.40 -11.68 -4.30
N HIS A 98 -12.37 -11.97 -5.13
CA HIS A 98 -12.14 -11.24 -6.38
C HIS A 98 -12.20 -12.12 -7.63
N PRO A 99 -13.26 -12.96 -7.82
CA PRO A 99 -13.36 -13.85 -8.97
C PRO A 99 -13.43 -13.09 -10.31
N TYR A 100 -13.67 -11.79 -10.23
CA TYR A 100 -13.66 -10.89 -11.39
C TYR A 100 -12.24 -10.44 -11.79
N SER A 101 -11.25 -10.60 -10.90
CA SER A 101 -9.87 -10.17 -11.10
C SER A 101 -8.88 -11.35 -11.17
N PHE A 102 -9.12 -12.41 -10.39
CA PHE A 102 -8.17 -13.52 -10.24
C PHE A 102 -8.80 -14.86 -10.61
N VAL A 103 -7.99 -15.72 -11.24
CA VAL A 103 -8.38 -17.06 -11.66
C VAL A 103 -7.23 -18.04 -11.52
N GLY A 104 -7.51 -19.27 -11.09
CA GLY A 104 -6.54 -20.36 -11.07
C GLY A 104 -5.39 -20.15 -10.09
N LEU A 105 -5.67 -19.47 -8.97
CA LEU A 105 -4.67 -19.20 -7.94
C LEU A 105 -4.24 -20.52 -7.29
N ARG A 106 -2.93 -20.71 -7.17
CA ARG A 106 -2.31 -21.77 -6.39
C ARG A 106 -1.04 -21.29 -5.72
N VAL A 107 -0.78 -21.75 -4.51
CA VAL A 107 0.50 -21.57 -3.84
C VAL A 107 1.48 -22.57 -4.41
N VAL A 108 2.65 -22.11 -4.85
CA VAL A 108 3.70 -22.93 -5.46
C VAL A 108 4.98 -22.98 -4.62
N GLU A 109 5.17 -22.01 -3.73
CA GLU A 109 6.21 -22.02 -2.70
C GLU A 109 5.57 -21.57 -1.39
N GLU A 110 5.79 -22.31 -0.31
CA GLU A 110 5.34 -21.97 1.04
C GLU A 110 6.49 -21.31 1.82
N PRO A 111 6.21 -20.51 2.87
CA PRO A 111 7.24 -19.97 3.75
C PRO A 111 8.03 -21.11 4.41
N SER A 112 9.30 -20.85 4.70
CA SER A 112 10.20 -21.77 5.42
C SER A 112 10.92 -21.04 6.55
N GLU A 113 11.65 -21.75 7.40
CA GLU A 113 12.43 -21.16 8.49
C GLU A 113 13.45 -20.11 8.00
N ASP A 114 13.99 -20.30 6.77
CA ASP A 114 15.00 -19.43 6.20
C ASP A 114 14.43 -18.34 5.27
N VAL A 115 13.16 -18.49 4.82
CA VAL A 115 12.57 -17.63 3.78
C VAL A 115 11.13 -17.28 4.16
N ASP A 116 10.93 -16.08 4.72
CA ASP A 116 9.62 -15.54 5.07
C ASP A 116 8.92 -14.94 3.85
N ARG A 117 8.57 -15.82 2.89
CA ARG A 117 7.75 -15.47 1.72
C ARG A 117 6.98 -16.67 1.23
N PHE A 118 5.87 -16.43 0.55
CA PHE A 118 5.21 -17.45 -0.27
C PHE A 118 5.09 -16.98 -1.71
N VAL A 119 4.98 -17.93 -2.63
CA VAL A 119 4.83 -17.64 -4.07
C VAL A 119 3.54 -18.25 -4.57
N VAL A 120 2.79 -17.47 -5.34
CA VAL A 120 1.57 -17.92 -6.01
C VAL A 120 1.71 -17.84 -7.52
N GLU A 121 1.04 -18.75 -8.19
CA GLU A 121 0.69 -18.61 -9.59
C GLU A 121 -0.79 -18.26 -9.68
N VAL A 122 -1.12 -17.23 -10.46
CA VAL A 122 -2.48 -16.73 -10.64
C VAL A 122 -2.61 -16.12 -12.03
N ALA A 123 -3.80 -16.13 -12.61
CA ALA A 123 -4.05 -15.36 -13.81
C ALA A 123 -4.90 -14.11 -13.50
N PHE A 124 -4.39 -12.94 -13.85
CA PHE A 124 -5.17 -11.71 -13.86
C PHE A 124 -6.20 -11.74 -14.99
N ARG A 125 -7.46 -11.61 -14.64
CA ARG A 125 -8.56 -11.65 -15.59
C ARG A 125 -8.67 -10.31 -16.32
N ILE A 126 -8.43 -10.30 -17.64
CA ILE A 126 -8.66 -9.13 -18.50
C ILE A 126 -10.11 -9.12 -18.99
N THR A 127 -10.63 -10.29 -19.39
CA THR A 127 -12.02 -10.48 -19.79
C THR A 127 -12.56 -11.78 -19.18
N LYS A 128 -13.86 -12.06 -19.39
CA LYS A 128 -14.45 -13.33 -18.92
C LYS A 128 -13.74 -14.59 -19.45
N ARG A 129 -12.99 -14.48 -20.57
CA ARG A 129 -12.36 -15.61 -21.27
C ARG A 129 -10.84 -15.52 -21.35
N ILE A 130 -10.24 -14.36 -21.01
CA ILE A 130 -8.82 -14.13 -21.16
C ILE A 130 -8.25 -13.75 -19.78
N GLY A 131 -7.27 -14.54 -19.34
CA GLY A 131 -6.45 -14.26 -18.16
C GLY A 131 -4.98 -14.19 -18.56
N VAL A 132 -4.22 -13.35 -17.87
CA VAL A 132 -2.78 -13.22 -18.04
C VAL A 132 -2.10 -13.89 -16.85
N PRO A 133 -1.37 -14.97 -17.05
CA PRO A 133 -0.71 -15.66 -15.97
C PRO A 133 0.46 -14.84 -15.43
N VAL A 134 0.59 -14.82 -14.12
CA VAL A 134 1.72 -14.23 -13.40
C VAL A 134 2.16 -15.16 -12.28
N ARG A 135 3.42 -15.04 -11.90
CA ARG A 135 3.97 -15.61 -10.68
C ARG A 135 4.36 -14.48 -9.77
N ALA A 136 3.82 -14.45 -8.55
CA ALA A 136 4.01 -13.36 -7.61
C ALA A 136 4.48 -13.91 -6.25
N ALA A 137 5.48 -13.23 -5.67
CA ALA A 137 5.96 -13.50 -4.32
C ALA A 137 5.34 -12.48 -3.35
N PHE A 138 4.96 -12.94 -2.17
CA PHE A 138 4.49 -12.11 -1.08
C PHE A 138 5.45 -12.22 0.10
N SER A 139 5.82 -11.09 0.68
CA SER A 139 6.68 -11.01 1.86
C SER A 139 6.21 -9.88 2.78
N CYS A 140 6.68 -9.93 4.03
CA CYS A 140 6.33 -8.96 5.06
C CYS A 140 7.62 -8.37 5.66
N PRO A 141 8.25 -7.37 5.01
CA PRO A 141 9.55 -6.83 5.42
C PRO A 141 9.51 -6.11 6.78
N GLU A 142 8.31 -5.74 7.23
CA GLU A 142 8.05 -5.20 8.56
C GLU A 142 6.57 -5.45 8.95
N PRO A 143 6.19 -5.38 10.23
CA PRO A 143 4.89 -5.91 10.72
C PRO A 143 3.63 -5.33 10.05
N ARG A 144 3.73 -4.16 9.42
CA ARG A 144 2.58 -3.46 8.82
C ARG A 144 2.71 -3.22 7.32
N THR A 145 3.71 -3.86 6.69
CA THR A 145 3.93 -3.74 5.25
C THR A 145 3.94 -5.12 4.60
N VAL A 146 3.08 -5.30 3.60
CA VAL A 146 3.11 -6.47 2.73
C VAL A 146 3.55 -6.05 1.34
N VAL A 147 4.50 -6.77 0.78
CA VAL A 147 5.06 -6.53 -0.54
C VAL A 147 4.72 -7.71 -1.44
N MET A 148 4.16 -7.41 -2.61
CA MET A 148 3.94 -8.37 -3.69
C MET A 148 4.86 -8.02 -4.86
N ASP A 149 5.81 -8.90 -5.14
CA ASP A 149 6.71 -8.82 -6.29
C ASP A 149 6.18 -9.68 -7.44
N ILE A 150 6.03 -9.11 -8.63
CA ILE A 150 5.71 -9.89 -9.84
C ILE A 150 7.01 -10.47 -10.39
N LEU A 151 7.21 -11.78 -10.20
CA LEU A 151 8.41 -12.49 -10.59
C LEU A 151 8.44 -12.85 -12.08
N GLU A 152 7.29 -13.32 -12.59
CA GLU A 152 7.16 -13.80 -13.96
C GLU A 152 5.82 -13.41 -14.56
N GLY A 153 5.76 -13.37 -15.89
CA GLY A 153 4.56 -13.05 -16.65
C GLY A 153 4.45 -11.57 -17.02
N GLU A 154 3.23 -11.11 -17.25
CA GLU A 154 2.99 -9.71 -17.58
C GLU A 154 3.23 -8.82 -16.37
N GLY A 155 4.02 -7.76 -16.56
CA GLY A 155 4.41 -6.87 -15.47
C GLY A 155 5.52 -7.42 -14.59
N ALA A 156 6.28 -8.45 -15.02
CA ALA A 156 7.45 -8.90 -14.28
C ALA A 156 8.39 -7.75 -13.94
N GLY A 157 8.84 -7.70 -12.67
CA GLY A 157 9.58 -6.58 -12.10
C GLY A 157 8.70 -5.45 -11.53
N SER A 158 7.36 -5.54 -11.64
CA SER A 158 6.44 -4.65 -10.92
C SER A 158 6.33 -5.06 -9.46
N ILE A 159 6.01 -4.10 -8.60
CA ILE A 159 5.82 -4.30 -7.17
C ILE A 159 4.51 -3.64 -6.73
N VAL A 160 3.83 -4.26 -5.77
CA VAL A 160 2.71 -3.66 -5.04
C VAL A 160 3.01 -3.69 -3.57
N GLU A 161 3.08 -2.52 -2.96
CA GLU A 161 3.28 -2.33 -1.53
C GLU A 161 1.96 -2.01 -0.85
N THR A 162 1.67 -2.67 0.24
CA THR A 162 0.50 -2.39 1.07
C THR A 162 0.98 -2.02 2.46
N HIS A 163 0.64 -0.83 2.92
CA HIS A 163 0.98 -0.32 4.24
C HIS A 163 -0.28 -0.15 5.07
N ALA A 164 -0.33 -0.77 6.24
CA ALA A 164 -1.43 -0.68 7.20
C ALA A 164 -1.07 0.29 8.32
N VAL A 165 -1.55 1.54 8.22
CA VAL A 165 -1.18 2.63 9.13
C VAL A 165 -2.26 2.84 10.18
N PRO A 166 -1.97 2.67 11.49
CA PRO A 166 -2.95 2.93 12.55
C PRO A 166 -3.27 4.42 12.63
N LEU A 167 -4.56 4.76 12.71
CA LEU A 167 -5.06 6.13 12.83
C LEU A 167 -5.66 6.41 14.22
N GLY A 168 -5.47 5.53 15.20
CA GLY A 168 -6.15 5.59 16.48
C GLY A 168 -7.56 5.02 16.39
N VAL A 169 -8.46 5.53 17.24
CA VAL A 169 -9.88 5.09 17.31
C VAL A 169 -10.82 6.16 16.78
N ASP A 170 -12.02 5.75 16.38
CA ASP A 170 -13.11 6.67 16.04
C ASP A 170 -13.91 7.08 17.30
N ASP A 171 -14.92 7.95 17.13
CA ASP A 171 -15.79 8.45 18.22
C ASP A 171 -16.57 7.31 18.95
N SER A 172 -16.59 6.12 18.40
CA SER A 172 -17.22 4.91 18.96
C SER A 172 -16.22 3.91 19.50
N ASP A 173 -14.98 4.33 19.73
CA ASP A 173 -13.85 3.52 20.22
C ASP A 173 -13.48 2.33 19.32
N HIS A 174 -13.78 2.41 18.03
CA HIS A 174 -13.33 1.41 17.05
C HIS A 174 -12.00 1.80 16.46
N PRO A 175 -11.05 0.86 16.33
CA PRO A 175 -9.76 1.13 15.69
C PRO A 175 -9.97 1.49 14.22
N ARG A 176 -9.13 2.42 13.75
CA ARG A 176 -9.11 2.84 12.36
C ARG A 176 -7.73 2.61 11.78
N THR A 177 -7.69 1.99 10.62
CA THR A 177 -6.47 1.75 9.87
C THR A 177 -6.58 2.38 8.48
N ALA A 178 -5.60 3.19 8.11
CA ALA A 178 -5.43 3.57 6.71
C ALA A 178 -4.67 2.46 5.98
N VAL A 179 -5.20 2.07 4.84
CA VAL A 179 -4.50 1.24 3.87
C VAL A 179 -3.94 2.16 2.80
N ILE A 180 -2.63 2.12 2.61
CA ILE A 180 -1.94 2.82 1.54
C ILE A 180 -1.35 1.75 0.62
N GLU A 181 -1.88 1.65 -0.60
CA GLU A 181 -1.36 0.73 -1.61
C GLU A 181 -0.63 1.51 -2.69
N ALA A 182 0.66 1.25 -2.83
CA ALA A 182 1.48 1.79 -3.91
C ALA A 182 1.75 0.69 -4.94
N THR A 183 1.19 0.83 -6.13
CA THR A 183 1.49 -0.02 -7.28
C THR A 183 2.55 0.64 -8.13
N ILE A 184 3.72 0.03 -8.26
CA ILE A 184 4.82 0.49 -9.11
C ILE A 184 4.96 -0.51 -10.25
N ALA A 185 4.32 -0.19 -11.38
CA ALA A 185 4.29 -1.03 -12.55
C ALA A 185 5.52 -0.84 -13.42
N SER A 186 6.07 -1.93 -13.92
CA SER A 186 7.16 -1.97 -14.89
C SER A 186 6.88 -3.03 -15.94
N SER A 187 7.35 -2.85 -17.16
CA SER A 187 7.28 -3.86 -18.20
C SER A 187 8.34 -3.60 -19.27
N PRO A 188 9.04 -4.63 -19.76
CA PRO A 188 9.99 -4.50 -20.85
C PRO A 188 9.31 -4.32 -22.22
N ARG A 189 8.00 -4.38 -22.30
CA ARG A 189 7.26 -4.29 -23.56
C ARG A 189 7.28 -2.86 -24.14
N PRO A 190 7.48 -2.69 -25.47
CA PRO A 190 7.50 -1.37 -26.11
C PRO A 190 6.26 -0.53 -25.85
N GLY A 191 5.06 -1.15 -25.74
CA GLY A 191 3.81 -0.48 -25.42
C GLY A 191 3.77 0.17 -24.04
N PHE A 192 4.57 -0.31 -23.09
CA PHE A 192 4.62 0.25 -21.74
C PHE A 192 5.22 1.67 -21.72
N ALA A 193 6.19 1.97 -22.60
CA ALA A 193 6.72 3.32 -22.75
C ALA A 193 5.65 4.32 -23.19
N VAL A 194 4.68 3.87 -24.00
CA VAL A 194 3.51 4.70 -24.41
C VAL A 194 2.58 4.89 -23.21
N ALA A 195 2.29 3.84 -22.46
CA ALA A 195 1.47 3.93 -21.24
C ALA A 195 2.07 4.91 -20.22
N ARG A 196 3.38 4.89 -20.01
CA ARG A 196 4.09 5.86 -19.16
C ARG A 196 3.92 7.31 -19.62
N ARG A 197 4.03 7.57 -20.92
CA ARG A 197 3.76 8.92 -21.47
C ARG A 197 2.31 9.35 -21.20
N GLY A 198 1.38 8.40 -21.14
CA GLY A 198 -0.02 8.60 -20.78
C GLY A 198 -0.30 8.47 -19.26
N ALA A 199 0.69 8.69 -18.39
CA ALA A 199 0.57 8.51 -16.93
C ALA A 199 -0.62 9.24 -16.31
N SER A 200 -0.96 10.43 -16.78
CA SER A 200 -2.11 11.21 -16.33
C SER A 200 -3.48 10.49 -16.50
N LEU A 201 -3.57 9.60 -17.48
CA LEU A 201 -4.76 8.76 -17.73
C LEU A 201 -4.62 7.39 -17.03
N MET A 202 -3.41 6.84 -16.98
CA MET A 202 -3.17 5.51 -16.42
C MET A 202 -3.28 5.50 -14.90
N ARG A 203 -2.70 6.49 -14.20
CA ARG A 203 -2.77 6.58 -12.73
C ARG A 203 -4.21 6.55 -12.17
N PRO A 204 -5.18 7.32 -12.68
CA PRO A 204 -6.57 7.22 -12.23
C PRO A 204 -7.18 5.84 -12.47
N ALA A 205 -6.88 5.18 -13.59
CA ALA A 205 -7.37 3.84 -13.88
C ALA A 205 -6.79 2.79 -12.92
N MET A 206 -5.49 2.86 -12.62
CA MET A 206 -4.83 2.00 -11.63
C MET A 206 -5.43 2.21 -10.23
N ARG A 207 -5.62 3.47 -9.81
CA ARG A 207 -6.28 3.78 -8.53
C ARG A 207 -7.71 3.26 -8.46
N TRP A 208 -8.45 3.36 -9.55
CA TRP A 208 -9.81 2.81 -9.60
C TRP A 208 -9.81 1.29 -9.46
N ALA A 209 -8.88 0.60 -10.11
CA ALA A 209 -8.72 -0.85 -9.99
C ALA A 209 -8.37 -1.25 -8.55
N ALA A 210 -7.41 -0.58 -7.93
CA ALA A 210 -7.06 -0.77 -6.51
C ALA A 210 -8.26 -0.49 -5.59
N ALA A 211 -8.96 0.63 -5.78
CA ALA A 211 -10.14 0.98 -5.00
C ALA A 211 -11.26 -0.06 -5.08
N ARG A 212 -11.40 -0.72 -6.23
CA ARG A 212 -12.37 -1.80 -6.40
C ARG A 212 -12.02 -3.04 -5.59
N LEU A 213 -10.76 -3.44 -5.59
CA LEU A 213 -10.27 -4.58 -4.78
C LEU A 213 -10.38 -4.24 -3.29
N TRP A 214 -9.87 -3.10 -2.90
CA TRP A 214 -9.85 -2.67 -1.49
C TRP A 214 -11.23 -2.44 -0.88
N ARG A 215 -12.27 -2.23 -1.65
CA ARG A 215 -13.64 -2.22 -1.12
C ARG A 215 -14.03 -3.56 -0.51
N ASP A 216 -13.67 -4.64 -1.18
CA ASP A 216 -13.96 -5.99 -0.74
C ASP A 216 -12.98 -6.41 0.37
N ASP A 217 -11.70 -6.08 0.22
CA ASP A 217 -10.63 -6.39 1.18
C ASP A 217 -10.83 -5.69 2.52
N LEU A 218 -11.25 -4.42 2.52
CA LEU A 218 -11.59 -3.72 3.75
C LEU A 218 -12.83 -4.31 4.42
N ALA A 219 -13.82 -4.78 3.68
CA ALA A 219 -14.95 -5.48 4.26
C ALA A 219 -14.52 -6.81 4.93
N TYR A 220 -13.58 -7.53 4.33
CA TYR A 220 -12.96 -8.72 4.93
C TYR A 220 -12.21 -8.36 6.21
N ALA A 221 -11.32 -7.37 6.17
CA ALA A 221 -10.52 -6.94 7.32
C ALA A 221 -11.39 -6.48 8.49
N GLN A 222 -12.45 -5.69 8.21
CA GLN A 222 -13.43 -5.27 9.22
C GLN A 222 -14.16 -6.46 9.84
N ARG A 223 -14.58 -7.42 9.00
CA ARG A 223 -15.24 -8.64 9.49
C ARG A 223 -14.31 -9.48 10.34
N ARG A 224 -13.05 -9.62 9.95
CA ARG A 224 -12.03 -10.32 10.74
C ARG A 224 -11.88 -9.68 12.12
N TYR A 225 -11.74 -8.35 12.16
CA TYR A 225 -11.68 -7.59 13.42
C TYR A 225 -12.89 -7.83 14.31
N GLU A 226 -14.13 -7.74 13.78
CA GLU A 226 -15.35 -7.97 14.54
C GLU A 226 -15.42 -9.37 15.15
N LEU A 227 -15.02 -10.40 14.41
CA LEU A 227 -15.02 -11.78 14.88
C LEU A 227 -13.98 -11.99 15.99
N ARG A 228 -12.77 -11.45 15.77
CA ARG A 228 -11.65 -11.58 16.70
C ARG A 228 -11.93 -10.81 17.99
N SER A 229 -12.36 -9.56 17.93
CA SER A 229 -12.66 -8.71 19.09
C SER A 229 -13.85 -9.22 19.90
N SER A 230 -14.81 -9.92 19.27
CA SER A 230 -15.95 -10.53 19.96
C SER A 230 -15.69 -11.95 20.47
N GLY A 231 -14.47 -12.48 20.35
CA GLY A 231 -14.11 -13.85 20.75
C GLY A 231 -14.75 -14.95 19.90
N ARG A 232 -15.26 -14.62 18.70
CA ARG A 232 -15.89 -15.56 17.77
C ARG A 232 -14.96 -16.02 16.65
N TRP A 233 -13.70 -15.61 16.70
CA TRP A 233 -12.71 -16.05 15.71
C TRP A 233 -12.39 -17.53 15.98
N PRO A 234 -12.59 -18.43 15.03
CA PRO A 234 -12.11 -19.81 15.15
C PRO A 234 -10.59 -19.77 15.17
N GLY A 235 -9.99 -20.29 16.25
CA GLY A 235 -8.54 -20.43 16.40
C GLY A 235 -7.94 -21.40 15.38
#